data_10f8ed4f8e25bcb044a094a863c7bd8b
#
_entry.id   10f8ed4f8e25bcb044a094a863c7bd8b
#
_cell.length_a   1.000
_cell.length_b   1.000
_cell.length_c   1.000
_cell.angle_alpha   90.00
_cell.angle_beta   90.00
_cell.angle_gamma   90.00
#
_symmetry.space_group_name_H-M   'P 1'
#
loop_
_entity.id
_entity.type
_entity.pdbx_description
1 polymer ?
#
loop_
_entity_poly.entity_id
_entity_poly.type
_entity_poly.pdbx_seq_one_letter_code
_entity_poly.pdbx_strand_id
1 'polypeptide(L)'
;MSDELRRSVENCDVVMIGDYEYFIHPLADGIPSVDPKLLDIVSDMMMAVCDFDCDVIVTAEAMGIPIATALSLKLGIPFTVIRKRKYDLPGEVDIAQYTG
;
A
#
# COMPACT_ATOMS: atom_id res chain seq x y z
N MET A 1 -0.20 -3.76 -17.74
CA MET A 1 -0.25 -4.54 -16.48
C MET A 1 0.57 -5.80 -16.66
N SER A 2 1.38 -6.15 -15.68
CA SER A 2 2.18 -7.37 -15.75
C SER A 2 1.30 -8.62 -15.58
N ASP A 3 1.76 -9.76 -16.14
CA ASP A 3 1.03 -11.02 -16.01
C ASP A 3 1.01 -11.50 -14.56
N GLU A 4 2.08 -11.23 -13.79
CA GLU A 4 2.17 -11.61 -12.39
C GLU A 4 1.13 -10.87 -11.55
N LEU A 5 0.97 -9.56 -11.78
CA LEU A 5 -0.03 -8.77 -11.06
C LEU A 5 -1.44 -9.22 -11.44
N ARG A 6 -1.69 -9.45 -12.72
CA ARG A 6 -3.00 -9.92 -13.19
C ARG A 6 -3.36 -11.26 -12.54
N ARG A 7 -2.44 -12.21 -12.53
CA ARG A 7 -2.67 -13.52 -11.91
C ARG A 7 -2.92 -13.42 -10.42
N SER A 8 -2.23 -12.50 -9.74
CA SER A 8 -2.45 -12.29 -8.31
C SER A 8 -3.87 -11.81 -7.99
N VAL A 9 -4.42 -10.94 -8.84
CA VAL A 9 -5.80 -10.45 -8.69
C VAL A 9 -6.79 -11.56 -9.02
N GLU A 10 -6.57 -12.30 -10.11
CA GLU A 10 -7.46 -13.39 -10.54
C GLU A 10 -7.53 -14.53 -9.51
N ASN A 11 -6.44 -14.76 -8.80
CA ASN A 11 -6.33 -15.86 -7.84
C ASN A 11 -6.57 -15.44 -6.38
N CYS A 12 -6.92 -14.19 -6.11
CA CYS A 12 -7.15 -13.77 -4.74
C CYS A 12 -8.50 -14.28 -4.21
N ASP A 13 -8.57 -14.47 -2.90
CA ASP A 13 -9.79 -14.90 -2.23
C ASP A 13 -10.79 -13.76 -2.13
N VAL A 14 -12.06 -14.12 -2.17
CA VAL A 14 -13.16 -13.17 -1.98
C VAL A 14 -13.92 -13.56 -0.72
N VAL A 15 -14.14 -12.58 0.15
CA VAL A 15 -14.92 -12.77 1.37
C VAL A 15 -16.11 -11.82 1.36
N MET A 16 -17.20 -12.23 2.03
CA MET A 16 -18.38 -11.39 2.18
C MET A 16 -18.29 -10.61 3.48
N ILE A 17 -18.48 -9.30 3.39
CA ILE A 17 -18.61 -8.42 4.55
C ILE A 17 -19.99 -7.77 4.44
N GLY A 18 -20.98 -8.32 5.19
CA GLY A 18 -22.38 -7.96 4.99
C GLY A 18 -22.83 -8.36 3.58
N ASP A 19 -23.31 -7.41 2.80
CA ASP A 19 -23.74 -7.64 1.41
C ASP A 19 -22.63 -7.30 0.40
N TYR A 20 -21.43 -6.96 0.87
CA TYR A 20 -20.33 -6.53 0.01
C TYR A 20 -19.33 -7.65 -0.21
N GLU A 21 -19.01 -7.92 -1.49
CA GLU A 21 -17.93 -8.84 -1.85
C GLU A 21 -16.60 -8.10 -1.76
N TYR A 22 -15.72 -8.59 -0.90
CA TYR A 22 -14.41 -8.01 -0.69
C TYR A 22 -13.34 -9.02 -1.07
N PHE A 23 -12.45 -8.64 -2.01
CA PHE A 23 -11.34 -9.51 -2.36
C PHE A 23 -10.13 -9.22 -1.46
N ILE A 24 -9.48 -10.30 -1.04
CA ILE A 24 -8.29 -10.24 -0.20
C ILE A 24 -7.07 -10.41 -1.09
N HIS A 25 -6.28 -9.35 -1.23
CA HIS A 25 -5.11 -9.37 -2.09
C HIS A 25 -3.84 -9.44 -1.25
N PRO A 26 -2.88 -10.34 -1.58
CA PRO A 26 -1.66 -10.50 -0.79
C PRO A 26 -0.88 -9.20 -0.63
N LEU A 27 -0.80 -8.38 -1.69
CA LEU A 27 -0.01 -7.16 -1.67
C LEU A 27 -0.62 -6.07 -0.78
N ALA A 28 -1.96 -5.94 -0.80
CA ALA A 28 -2.66 -4.92 -0.02
C ALA A 28 -2.95 -5.38 1.41
N ASP A 29 -3.36 -6.63 1.58
CA ASP A 29 -3.78 -7.18 2.88
C ASP A 29 -2.70 -8.02 3.56
N GLY A 30 -1.71 -8.47 2.81
CA GLY A 30 -0.64 -9.31 3.33
C GLY A 30 -1.09 -10.72 3.68
N ILE A 31 -2.19 -11.19 3.11
CA ILE A 31 -2.79 -12.48 3.42
C ILE A 31 -2.80 -13.37 2.17
N PRO A 32 -2.23 -14.56 2.21
CA PRO A 32 -1.53 -15.17 3.36
C PRO A 32 -0.17 -14.55 3.66
N SER A 33 0.45 -13.91 2.67
CA SER A 33 1.73 -13.23 2.84
C SER A 33 1.96 -12.29 1.67
N VAL A 34 2.84 -11.31 1.87
CA VAL A 34 3.29 -10.43 0.78
C VAL A 34 4.38 -11.16 0.00
N ASP A 35 4.14 -11.38 -1.29
CA ASP A 35 5.14 -11.99 -2.17
C ASP A 35 6.19 -10.93 -2.53
N PRO A 36 7.45 -11.11 -2.14
CA PRO A 36 8.49 -10.11 -2.42
C PRO A 36 8.73 -9.92 -3.92
N LYS A 37 8.56 -10.95 -4.73
CA LYS A 37 8.72 -10.83 -6.19
C LYS A 37 7.63 -9.94 -6.78
N LEU A 38 6.39 -10.14 -6.36
CA LEU A 38 5.27 -9.32 -6.81
C LEU A 38 5.43 -7.87 -6.34
N LEU A 39 5.85 -7.68 -5.10
CA LEU A 39 6.10 -6.35 -4.55
C LEU A 39 7.19 -5.62 -5.35
N ASP A 40 8.26 -6.32 -5.70
CA ASP A 40 9.34 -5.79 -6.51
C ASP A 40 8.85 -5.36 -7.90
N ILE A 41 8.10 -6.21 -8.56
CA ILE A 41 7.53 -5.94 -9.90
C ILE A 41 6.61 -4.71 -9.85
N VAL A 42 5.69 -4.66 -8.90
CA VAL A 42 4.72 -3.57 -8.79
C VAL A 42 5.41 -2.25 -8.49
N SER A 43 6.37 -2.24 -7.56
CA SER A 43 7.11 -1.03 -7.24
C SER A 43 7.93 -0.53 -8.42
N ASP A 44 8.56 -1.42 -9.20
CA ASP A 44 9.27 -1.04 -10.42
C ASP A 44 8.31 -0.45 -11.46
N MET A 45 7.13 -1.02 -11.61
CA MET A 45 6.11 -0.49 -12.53
C MET A 45 5.67 0.92 -12.12
N MET A 46 5.50 1.15 -10.83
CA MET A 46 5.14 2.47 -10.32
C MET A 46 6.25 3.48 -10.60
N MET A 47 7.51 3.09 -10.40
CA MET A 47 8.66 3.96 -10.68
C MET A 47 8.76 4.30 -12.16
N ALA A 48 8.35 3.39 -13.04
CA ALA A 48 8.40 3.60 -14.48
C ALA A 48 7.34 4.60 -14.97
N VAL A 49 6.20 4.70 -14.30
CA VAL A 49 5.09 5.55 -14.73
C VAL A 49 4.95 6.86 -13.95
N CYS A 50 5.69 7.00 -12.86
CA CYS A 50 5.64 8.19 -12.00
C CYS A 50 7.02 8.84 -11.90
N ASP A 51 7.02 10.17 -11.84
CA ASP A 51 8.22 10.92 -11.52
C ASP A 51 8.22 11.18 -10.02
N PHE A 52 9.10 10.48 -9.29
CA PHE A 52 9.20 10.60 -7.84
C PHE A 52 10.20 11.69 -7.42
N ASP A 53 10.00 12.89 -7.91
CA ASP A 53 10.76 14.06 -7.45
C ASP A 53 10.09 14.62 -6.19
N CYS A 54 10.36 13.98 -5.06
CA CYS A 54 9.73 14.31 -3.79
C CYS A 54 10.69 14.05 -2.63
N ASP A 55 10.41 14.67 -1.49
CA ASP A 55 11.24 14.56 -0.29
C ASP A 55 10.73 13.50 0.69
N VAL A 56 9.47 13.12 0.58
CA VAL A 56 8.84 12.14 1.46
C VAL A 56 7.73 11.41 0.73
N ILE A 57 7.59 10.12 1.02
CA ILE A 57 6.48 9.30 0.54
C ILE A 57 5.48 9.20 1.69
N VAL A 58 4.20 9.43 1.40
CA VAL A 58 3.14 9.37 2.40
C VAL A 58 2.19 8.23 2.08
N THR A 59 1.88 7.42 3.07
CA THR A 59 0.90 6.35 2.94
C THR A 59 -0.02 6.34 4.15
N ALA A 60 -1.23 5.84 3.96
CA ALA A 60 -2.17 5.65 5.05
C ALA A 60 -2.08 4.22 5.58
N GLU A 61 -2.33 4.06 6.86
CA GLU A 61 -2.42 2.75 7.50
C GLU A 61 -3.63 1.99 6.93
N ALA A 62 -3.54 0.73 6.49
CA ALA A 62 -2.32 -0.09 6.57
C ALA A 62 -1.92 -0.62 5.19
N MET A 63 -2.81 -0.59 4.21
CA MET A 63 -2.68 -1.30 2.93
C MET A 63 -1.54 -0.77 2.06
N GLY A 64 -1.21 0.50 2.17
CA GLY A 64 -0.13 1.11 1.39
C GLY A 64 1.27 0.93 1.97
N ILE A 65 1.40 0.41 3.19
CA ILE A 65 2.69 0.32 3.87
C ILE A 65 3.71 -0.54 3.11
N PRO A 66 3.35 -1.73 2.61
CA PRO A 66 4.33 -2.55 1.87
C PRO A 66 4.87 -1.85 0.63
N ILE A 67 4.00 -1.19 -0.13
CA ILE A 67 4.40 -0.48 -1.36
C ILE A 67 5.26 0.73 -1.02
N ALA A 68 4.88 1.52 -0.01
CA ALA A 68 5.67 2.67 0.44
C ALA A 68 7.06 2.24 0.91
N THR A 69 7.13 1.12 1.63
CA THR A 69 8.40 0.56 2.10
C THR A 69 9.30 0.19 0.92
N ALA A 70 8.76 -0.50 -0.08
CA ALA A 70 9.52 -0.90 -1.25
C ALA A 70 10.02 0.30 -2.04
N LEU A 71 9.16 1.29 -2.26
CA LEU A 71 9.54 2.52 -2.97
C LEU A 71 10.59 3.31 -2.20
N SER A 72 10.46 3.40 -0.89
CA SER A 72 11.43 4.08 -0.02
C SER A 72 12.81 3.47 -0.15
N LEU A 73 12.90 2.14 -0.14
CA LEU A 73 14.17 1.44 -0.30
C LEU A 73 14.79 1.68 -1.69
N LYS A 74 13.97 1.65 -2.73
CA LYS A 74 14.46 1.80 -4.12
C LYS A 74 14.87 3.22 -4.45
N LEU A 75 14.16 4.20 -3.92
CA LEU A 75 14.37 5.61 -4.23
C LEU A 75 15.31 6.33 -3.24
N GLY A 76 15.53 5.73 -2.08
CA GLY A 76 16.29 6.38 -1.01
C GLY A 76 15.57 7.56 -0.38
N ILE A 77 14.25 7.55 -0.38
CA ILE A 77 13.39 8.61 0.14
C ILE A 77 12.64 8.08 1.37
N PRO A 78 12.61 8.83 2.49
CA PRO A 78 11.87 8.36 3.66
C PRO A 78 10.37 8.31 3.41
N PHE A 79 9.67 7.44 4.11
CA PHE A 79 8.22 7.42 4.07
C PHE A 79 7.65 7.64 5.47
N THR A 80 6.44 8.22 5.50
CA THR A 80 5.69 8.41 6.73
C THR A 80 4.31 7.79 6.59
N VAL A 81 3.72 7.41 7.71
CA VAL A 81 2.43 6.73 7.75
C VAL A 81 1.41 7.60 8.46
N ILE A 82 0.28 7.83 7.81
CA ILE A 82 -0.87 8.47 8.45
C ILE A 82 -1.57 7.38 9.27
N ARG A 83 -1.51 7.52 10.59
CA ARG A 83 -2.05 6.54 11.52
C ARG A 83 -3.53 6.83 11.81
N LYS A 84 -4.27 5.78 12.15
CA LYS A 84 -5.69 5.89 12.46
C LYS A 84 -5.96 6.37 13.88
N ARG A 85 -4.95 6.31 14.76
CA ARG A 85 -5.08 6.77 16.14
C ARG A 85 -4.08 7.87 16.45
N LYS A 86 -4.39 8.65 17.45
CA LYS A 86 -3.50 9.69 17.96
C LYS A 86 -2.40 9.09 18.84
N TYR A 87 -1.20 9.64 18.73
CA TYR A 87 -0.06 9.26 19.57
C TYR A 87 0.25 10.38 20.59
N ASP A 88 -0.37 11.56 20.44
CA ASP A 88 -0.20 12.71 21.32
C ASP A 88 1.24 13.19 21.40
N LEU A 89 1.94 13.14 20.25
CA LEU A 89 3.31 13.60 20.14
C LEU A 89 3.36 15.09 19.78
N PRO A 90 4.45 15.80 20.17
CA PRO A 90 4.64 17.19 19.75
C PRO A 90 4.67 17.31 18.23
N GLY A 91 3.93 18.28 17.68
CA GLY A 91 3.87 18.50 16.26
C GLY A 91 2.90 17.60 15.49
N GLU A 92 2.16 16.76 16.20
CA GLU A 92 1.16 15.90 15.58
C GLU A 92 0.01 16.73 15.02
N VAL A 93 -0.43 16.38 13.81
CA VAL A 93 -1.55 17.04 13.13
C VAL A 93 -2.65 16.00 12.88
N ASP A 94 -3.87 16.36 13.20
CA ASP A 94 -5.04 15.51 12.96
C ASP A 94 -5.70 15.90 11.65
N ILE A 95 -6.05 14.87 10.85
CA ILE A 95 -6.77 15.05 9.61
C ILE A 95 -8.08 14.27 9.71
N ALA A 96 -9.20 14.97 9.54
CA ALA A 96 -10.51 14.33 9.54
C ALA A 96 -10.77 13.72 8.17
N GLN A 97 -11.22 12.46 8.15
CA GLN A 97 -11.57 11.76 6.92
C GLN A 97 -12.96 11.13 7.09
N TYR A 98 -13.77 11.30 6.06
CA TYR A 98 -15.11 10.70 6.03
C TYR A 98 -15.17 9.70 4.89
N THR A 99 -15.66 8.49 5.21
CA THR A 99 -15.88 7.44 4.22
C THR A 99 -17.39 7.25 4.08
N GLY A 100 -17.86 7.39 2.87
CA GLY A 100 -19.28 7.23 2.57
C GLY A 100 -19.72 5.79 2.41
#